data_3f8a7ed1c434245f12d435bb55bb5572
#
_entry.id   3f8a7ed1c434245f12d435bb55bb5572
#
_cell.length_a   1.000
_cell.length_b   1.000
_cell.length_c   1.000
_cell.angle_alpha   90.00
_cell.angle_beta   90.00
_cell.angle_gamma   90.00
#
_symmetry.space_group_name_H-M   'P 1'
#
loop_
_entity.id
_entity.type
_entity.pdbx_description
1 polymer ?
#
loop_
_entity_poly.entity_id
_entity_poly.type
_entity_poly.pdbx_seq_one_letter_code
_entity_poly.pdbx_strand_id
1 'polypeptide(L)'
;MLAFLLIVAFISGCATSYKSAGFTGGYSDTKLQDDVYEISFKGNGYTGSDKTKDFALLRASEVALNNGYKYFLIFEGNNTTKTQLYTTPMQANTYGNVNLYGNTGSYSGTTYYSGGETYMYHKPESSLTIKCLKERPTGNDIFVYDATQIKENLSNKYGIK
;
A
#
# COMPACT_ATOMS: atom_id res chain seq x y z
N MET A 1 11.29 34.12 8.07
CA MET A 1 11.83 33.02 7.21
C MET A 1 11.85 31.63 7.87
N LEU A 2 11.73 31.49 9.18
CA LEU A 2 11.80 30.18 9.89
C LEU A 2 10.48 29.38 9.81
N ALA A 3 9.33 30.05 9.65
CA ALA A 3 8.02 29.39 9.62
C ALA A 3 7.72 28.64 8.28
N PHE A 4 8.41 28.98 7.18
CA PHE A 4 8.19 28.35 5.88
C PHE A 4 8.92 27.00 5.73
N LEU A 5 9.95 26.75 6.53
CA LEU A 5 10.74 25.51 6.49
C LEU A 5 10.04 24.32 7.17
N LEU A 6 9.05 24.59 8.04
CA LEU A 6 8.36 23.54 8.81
C LEU A 6 7.22 22.85 8.02
N ILE A 7 6.73 23.46 6.94
CA ILE A 7 5.58 22.95 6.17
C ILE A 7 5.99 21.86 5.17
N VAL A 8 7.26 21.80 4.75
CA VAL A 8 7.73 20.82 3.74
C VAL A 8 7.89 19.39 4.31
N ALA A 9 7.98 19.24 5.64
CA ALA A 9 8.22 17.94 6.28
C ALA A 9 7.00 17.02 6.37
N PHE A 10 5.77 17.47 6.02
CA PHE A 10 4.54 16.69 6.20
C PHE A 10 4.01 15.98 4.95
N ILE A 11 4.70 16.09 3.78
CA ILE A 11 4.16 15.56 2.52
C ILE A 11 4.53 14.09 2.25
N SER A 12 5.40 13.48 3.06
CA SER A 12 5.85 12.09 2.85
C SER A 12 4.94 11.00 3.44
N GLY A 13 3.79 11.34 4.02
CA GLY A 13 2.94 10.43 4.81
C GLY A 13 1.89 9.61 4.06
N CYS A 14 1.67 9.82 2.76
CA CYS A 14 0.52 9.23 2.06
C CYS A 14 0.73 7.77 1.62
N ALA A 15 1.94 7.36 1.24
CA ALA A 15 2.23 5.98 0.85
C ALA A 15 2.38 5.07 2.08
N THR A 16 1.97 3.80 1.95
CA THR A 16 2.16 2.82 3.02
C THR A 16 3.63 2.72 3.41
N SER A 17 3.93 2.95 4.69
CA SER A 17 5.26 2.76 5.26
C SER A 17 5.55 1.27 5.49
N TYR A 18 6.83 0.92 5.65
CA TYR A 18 7.23 -0.44 6.01
C TYR A 18 6.87 -0.72 7.48
N LYS A 19 5.80 -1.45 7.70
CA LYS A 19 5.25 -1.82 9.01
C LYS A 19 4.41 -3.08 8.92
N SER A 20 4.09 -3.70 10.04
CA SER A 20 3.12 -4.81 10.09
C SER A 20 1.78 -4.41 9.49
N ALA A 21 1.10 -5.38 8.88
CA ALA A 21 -0.18 -5.18 8.23
C ALA A 21 -1.23 -4.59 9.17
N GLY A 22 -1.93 -3.58 8.67
CA GLY A 22 -3.00 -2.88 9.38
C GLY A 22 -3.99 -2.27 8.40
N PHE A 23 -4.81 -1.34 8.87
CA PHE A 23 -5.86 -0.70 8.07
C PHE A 23 -5.34 -0.01 6.79
N THR A 24 -4.14 0.56 6.85
CA THR A 24 -3.51 1.27 5.71
C THR A 24 -2.59 0.40 4.86
N GLY A 25 -2.55 -0.93 5.07
CA GLY A 25 -1.62 -1.85 4.43
C GLY A 25 -0.43 -2.19 5.35
N GLY A 26 0.60 -2.78 4.76
CA GLY A 26 1.81 -3.25 5.46
C GLY A 26 2.15 -4.69 5.12
N TYR A 27 3.18 -5.24 5.79
CA TYR A 27 3.63 -6.62 5.58
C TYR A 27 2.93 -7.63 6.50
N SER A 28 2.78 -8.84 5.99
CA SER A 28 2.45 -10.04 6.77
C SER A 28 3.29 -11.21 6.30
N ASP A 29 3.54 -12.14 7.20
CA ASP A 29 4.24 -13.39 6.93
C ASP A 29 3.56 -14.55 7.63
N THR A 30 3.55 -15.71 7.01
CA THR A 30 2.99 -16.95 7.53
C THR A 30 4.00 -18.07 7.30
N LYS A 31 4.33 -18.80 8.36
CA LYS A 31 5.16 -19.99 8.27
C LYS A 31 4.31 -21.14 7.71
N LEU A 32 4.69 -21.68 6.56
CA LEU A 32 4.01 -22.79 5.90
C LEU A 32 4.66 -24.14 6.27
N GLN A 33 6.01 -24.15 6.31
CA GLN A 33 6.83 -25.30 6.74
C GLN A 33 8.04 -24.76 7.50
N ASP A 34 8.93 -25.65 7.98
CA ASP A 34 10.07 -25.22 8.79
C ASP A 34 10.97 -24.19 8.10
N ASP A 35 11.14 -24.31 6.82
CA ASP A 35 11.98 -23.44 5.99
C ASP A 35 11.21 -22.72 4.87
N VAL A 36 9.84 -22.80 4.84
CA VAL A 36 9.01 -22.21 3.83
C VAL A 36 8.05 -21.19 4.44
N TYR A 37 8.04 -19.99 3.88
CA TYR A 37 7.21 -18.88 4.35
C TYR A 37 6.47 -18.22 3.18
N GLU A 38 5.24 -17.82 3.45
CA GLU A 38 4.49 -16.90 2.60
C GLU A 38 4.65 -15.49 3.16
N ILE A 39 5.06 -14.57 2.31
CA ILE A 39 5.29 -13.17 2.62
C ILE A 39 4.36 -12.34 1.78
N SER A 40 3.68 -11.36 2.34
CA SER A 40 2.93 -10.40 1.55
C SER A 40 3.15 -8.96 2.03
N PHE A 41 3.05 -8.01 1.10
CA PHE A 41 2.97 -6.60 1.38
C PHE A 41 1.81 -5.98 0.61
N LYS A 42 0.95 -5.26 1.34
CA LYS A 42 -0.22 -4.55 0.79
C LYS A 42 0.03 -3.06 0.84
N GLY A 43 -0.01 -2.42 -0.32
CA GLY A 43 0.04 -0.97 -0.45
C GLY A 43 -1.34 -0.32 -0.39
N ASN A 44 -1.37 0.98 -0.14
CA ASN A 44 -2.56 1.82 -0.34
C ASN A 44 -2.53 2.48 -1.73
N GLY A 45 -3.52 3.32 -2.04
CA GLY A 45 -3.63 3.98 -3.34
C GLY A 45 -2.49 4.96 -3.70
N TYR A 46 -1.61 5.27 -2.76
CA TYR A 46 -0.43 6.14 -2.94
C TYR A 46 0.88 5.36 -2.98
N THR A 47 0.82 4.02 -2.87
CA THR A 47 1.99 3.16 -2.88
C THR A 47 2.21 2.61 -4.28
N GLY A 48 3.39 2.85 -4.87
CA GLY A 48 3.76 2.28 -6.16
C GLY A 48 3.96 0.76 -6.09
N SER A 49 3.72 0.07 -7.22
CA SER A 49 3.89 -1.39 -7.32
C SER A 49 5.33 -1.84 -7.05
N ASP A 50 6.33 -1.07 -7.49
CA ASP A 50 7.74 -1.41 -7.26
C ASP A 50 8.11 -1.33 -5.78
N LYS A 51 7.60 -0.30 -5.06
CA LYS A 51 7.78 -0.19 -3.61
C LYS A 51 7.13 -1.35 -2.88
N THR A 52 5.98 -1.83 -3.37
CA THR A 52 5.28 -2.99 -2.80
C THR A 52 6.09 -4.27 -2.94
N LYS A 53 6.71 -4.49 -4.13
CA LYS A 53 7.61 -5.62 -4.38
C LYS A 53 8.85 -5.57 -3.50
N ASP A 54 9.50 -4.41 -3.44
CA ASP A 54 10.69 -4.21 -2.64
C ASP A 54 10.42 -4.46 -1.15
N PHE A 55 9.28 -4.02 -0.65
CA PHE A 55 8.90 -4.24 0.75
C PHE A 55 8.55 -5.70 1.04
N ALA A 56 7.98 -6.44 0.08
CA ALA A 56 7.81 -7.88 0.21
C ALA A 56 9.17 -8.61 0.24
N LEU A 57 10.13 -8.22 -0.61
CA LEU A 57 11.50 -8.76 -0.61
C LEU A 57 12.26 -8.41 0.67
N LEU A 58 12.12 -7.18 1.17
CA LEU A 58 12.72 -6.78 2.44
C LEU A 58 12.18 -7.65 3.57
N ARG A 59 10.87 -7.88 3.64
CA ARG A 59 10.28 -8.76 4.66
C ARG A 59 10.75 -10.19 4.51
N ALA A 60 10.87 -10.71 3.30
CA ALA A 60 11.42 -12.05 3.03
C ALA A 60 12.84 -12.20 3.58
N SER A 61 13.69 -11.19 3.39
CA SER A 61 15.07 -11.19 3.92
C SER A 61 15.10 -11.16 5.45
N GLU A 62 14.26 -10.35 6.09
CA GLU A 62 14.15 -10.30 7.54
C GLU A 62 13.65 -11.62 8.14
N VAL A 63 12.62 -12.24 7.53
CA VAL A 63 12.10 -13.54 7.97
C VAL A 63 13.19 -14.62 7.86
N ALA A 64 13.94 -14.65 6.77
CA ALA A 64 15.06 -15.59 6.61
C ALA A 64 16.11 -15.38 7.71
N LEU A 65 16.61 -14.17 7.91
CA LEU A 65 17.63 -13.84 8.90
C LEU A 65 17.16 -14.11 10.33
N ASN A 66 15.94 -13.72 10.68
CA ASN A 66 15.38 -13.91 12.03
C ASN A 66 15.21 -15.39 12.40
N ASN A 67 15.09 -16.27 11.38
CA ASN A 67 15.03 -17.73 11.58
C ASN A 67 16.37 -18.43 11.35
N GLY A 68 17.49 -17.70 11.28
CA GLY A 68 18.85 -18.26 11.20
C GLY A 68 19.26 -18.75 9.81
N TYR A 69 18.58 -18.30 8.75
CA TYR A 69 18.92 -18.59 7.37
C TYR A 69 19.67 -17.43 6.74
N LYS A 70 20.63 -17.74 5.86
CA LYS A 70 21.45 -16.75 5.15
C LYS A 70 20.92 -16.43 3.75
N TYR A 71 20.21 -17.38 3.17
CA TYR A 71 19.75 -17.29 1.79
C TYR A 71 18.28 -17.66 1.70
N PHE A 72 17.64 -17.24 0.63
CA PHE A 72 16.31 -17.71 0.26
C PHE A 72 16.16 -17.74 -1.26
N LEU A 73 15.24 -18.57 -1.72
CA LEU A 73 14.77 -18.59 -3.10
C LEU A 73 13.26 -18.35 -3.12
N ILE A 74 12.78 -17.78 -4.22
CA ILE A 74 11.36 -17.53 -4.44
C ILE A 74 10.81 -18.65 -5.32
N PHE A 75 9.85 -19.40 -4.78
CA PHE A 75 9.14 -20.43 -5.55
C PHE A 75 8.02 -19.83 -6.38
N GLU A 76 7.30 -18.91 -5.77
CA GLU A 76 6.15 -18.26 -6.37
C GLU A 76 6.16 -16.80 -6.00
N GLY A 77 5.89 -15.96 -6.97
CA GLY A 77 5.75 -14.53 -6.78
C GLY A 77 4.54 -14.02 -7.53
N ASN A 78 3.61 -13.40 -6.85
CA ASN A 78 2.43 -12.79 -7.43
C ASN A 78 2.37 -11.30 -7.11
N ASN A 79 2.21 -10.49 -8.16
CA ASN A 79 2.02 -9.05 -8.02
C ASN A 79 0.67 -8.69 -8.61
N THR A 80 -0.23 -8.25 -7.77
CA THR A 80 -1.60 -7.87 -8.17
C THR A 80 -1.86 -6.42 -7.84
N THR A 81 -2.81 -5.83 -8.55
CA THR A 81 -3.31 -4.49 -8.24
C THR A 81 -4.82 -4.56 -8.13
N LYS A 82 -5.33 -4.36 -6.92
CA LYS A 82 -6.78 -4.29 -6.70
C LYS A 82 -7.26 -2.89 -7.03
N THR A 83 -8.23 -2.78 -7.92
CA THR A 83 -8.90 -1.51 -8.22
C THR A 83 -10.13 -1.38 -7.34
N GLN A 84 -10.24 -0.27 -6.62
CA GLN A 84 -11.42 0.08 -5.84
C GLN A 84 -12.04 1.36 -6.40
N LEU A 85 -13.35 1.37 -6.52
CA LEU A 85 -14.13 2.54 -6.88
C LEU A 85 -14.70 3.17 -5.61
N TYR A 86 -14.54 4.46 -5.50
CA TYR A 86 -15.17 5.27 -4.46
C TYR A 86 -16.00 6.36 -5.13
N THR A 87 -17.32 6.35 -4.87
CA THR A 87 -18.20 7.40 -5.35
C THR A 87 -18.54 8.33 -4.19
N THR A 88 -18.27 9.61 -4.37
CA THR A 88 -18.65 10.62 -3.36
C THR A 88 -20.17 10.69 -3.22
N PRO A 89 -20.70 10.84 -1.99
CA PRO A 89 -22.13 11.04 -1.80
C PRO A 89 -22.61 12.26 -2.59
N MET A 90 -23.72 12.10 -3.30
CA MET A 90 -24.36 13.23 -3.98
C MET A 90 -25.19 14.03 -2.96
N GLN A 91 -24.99 15.33 -2.95
CA GLN A 91 -25.74 16.27 -2.13
C GLN A 91 -26.54 17.19 -3.05
N ALA A 92 -27.77 17.46 -2.66
CA ALA A 92 -28.66 18.41 -3.33
C ALA A 92 -29.01 19.51 -2.36
N ASN A 93 -28.68 20.74 -2.68
CA ASN A 93 -29.05 21.93 -1.90
C ASN A 93 -30.02 22.77 -2.71
N THR A 94 -31.24 22.96 -2.20
CA THR A 94 -32.28 23.76 -2.83
C THR A 94 -32.42 25.08 -2.11
N TYR A 95 -32.28 26.17 -2.85
CA TYR A 95 -32.54 27.52 -2.41
C TYR A 95 -33.78 28.06 -3.15
N GLY A 96 -34.75 28.57 -2.42
CA GLY A 96 -35.97 29.07 -3.04
C GLY A 96 -36.67 30.11 -2.19
N ASN A 97 -37.51 30.89 -2.86
CA ASN A 97 -38.34 31.91 -2.27
C ASN A 97 -39.82 31.56 -2.48
N VAL A 98 -40.62 31.78 -1.45
CA VAL A 98 -42.10 31.72 -1.52
C VAL A 98 -42.61 33.12 -1.53
N ASN A 99 -43.40 33.45 -2.52
CA ASN A 99 -44.14 34.73 -2.61
C ASN A 99 -45.63 34.47 -2.41
N LEU A 100 -46.21 35.15 -1.44
CA LEU A 100 -47.63 35.03 -1.14
C LEU A 100 -48.38 36.30 -1.60
N TYR A 101 -49.42 36.12 -2.38
CA TYR A 101 -50.31 37.18 -2.85
C TYR A 101 -51.76 36.81 -2.48
N GLY A 102 -52.27 37.38 -1.38
CA GLY A 102 -53.58 37.03 -0.89
C GLY A 102 -53.69 35.53 -0.55
N ASN A 103 -54.58 34.82 -1.24
CA ASN A 103 -54.80 33.38 -1.06
C ASN A 103 -54.02 32.49 -2.04
N THR A 104 -53.09 33.07 -2.80
CA THR A 104 -52.27 32.37 -3.81
C THR A 104 -50.78 32.51 -3.46
N GLY A 105 -50.04 31.40 -3.49
CA GLY A 105 -48.59 31.36 -3.29
C GLY A 105 -47.88 30.85 -4.52
N SER A 106 -46.72 31.44 -4.83
CA SER A 106 -45.78 30.90 -5.83
C SER A 106 -44.43 30.55 -5.19
N TYR A 107 -43.86 29.43 -5.57
CA TYR A 107 -42.53 29.01 -5.17
C TYR A 107 -41.60 29.07 -6.38
N SER A 108 -40.42 29.65 -6.20
CA SER A 108 -39.31 29.62 -7.16
C SER A 108 -38.05 29.16 -6.45
N GLY A 109 -37.44 28.11 -6.93
CA GLY A 109 -36.24 27.57 -6.32
C GLY A 109 -35.23 26.99 -7.33
N THR A 110 -33.94 26.99 -6.95
CA THR A 110 -32.87 26.39 -7.72
C THR A 110 -32.18 25.33 -6.85
N THR A 111 -32.03 24.13 -7.42
CA THR A 111 -31.33 23.02 -6.77
C THR A 111 -29.93 22.89 -7.34
N TYR A 112 -28.93 22.92 -6.49
CA TYR A 112 -27.55 22.67 -6.84
C TYR A 112 -27.17 21.26 -6.39
N TYR A 113 -26.59 20.48 -7.30
CA TYR A 113 -26.06 19.14 -7.03
C TYR A 113 -24.56 19.22 -6.90
N SER A 114 -24.00 18.56 -5.89
CA SER A 114 -22.55 18.39 -5.69
C SER A 114 -22.24 16.97 -5.25
N GLY A 115 -21.06 16.44 -5.63
CA GLY A 115 -20.70 15.05 -5.40
C GLY A 115 -21.16 14.13 -6.54
N GLY A 116 -21.20 12.82 -6.28
CA GLY A 116 -21.49 11.80 -7.27
C GLY A 116 -20.30 11.46 -8.18
N GLU A 117 -19.13 12.06 -7.93
CA GLU A 117 -17.92 11.76 -8.67
C GLU A 117 -17.36 10.40 -8.23
N THR A 118 -16.91 9.60 -9.21
CA THR A 118 -16.31 8.29 -8.96
C THR A 118 -14.81 8.36 -9.15
N TYR A 119 -14.07 7.99 -8.12
CA TYR A 119 -12.60 7.91 -8.11
C TYR A 119 -12.16 6.45 -8.12
N MET A 120 -11.14 6.15 -8.94
CA MET A 120 -10.47 4.86 -8.95
C MET A 120 -9.22 4.91 -8.07
N TYR A 121 -9.10 3.95 -7.17
CA TYR A 121 -7.89 3.73 -6.37
C TYR A 121 -7.26 2.39 -6.73
N HIS A 122 -5.97 2.41 -7.03
CA HIS A 122 -5.17 1.22 -7.31
C HIS A 122 -4.38 0.86 -6.05
N LYS A 123 -4.63 -0.32 -5.50
CA LYS A 123 -3.93 -0.85 -4.32
C LYS A 123 -3.05 -2.01 -4.74
N PRO A 124 -1.74 -1.80 -4.92
CA PRO A 124 -0.83 -2.87 -5.28
C PRO A 124 -0.59 -3.81 -4.08
N GLU A 125 -0.48 -5.09 -4.38
CA GLU A 125 -0.14 -6.16 -3.44
C GLU A 125 0.93 -7.04 -4.07
N SER A 126 1.95 -7.39 -3.29
CA SER A 126 2.97 -8.36 -3.67
C SER A 126 2.97 -9.50 -2.67
N SER A 127 2.90 -10.74 -3.17
CA SER A 127 2.99 -11.97 -2.38
C SER A 127 4.13 -12.83 -2.91
N LEU A 128 4.92 -13.41 -2.01
CA LEU A 128 6.06 -14.26 -2.30
C LEU A 128 5.98 -15.51 -1.44
N THR A 129 6.13 -16.69 -2.06
CA THR A 129 6.43 -17.93 -1.33
C THR A 129 7.91 -18.19 -1.42
N ILE A 130 8.59 -18.19 -0.28
CA ILE A 130 10.05 -18.36 -0.19
C ILE A 130 10.43 -19.64 0.51
N LYS A 131 11.55 -20.24 0.09
CA LYS A 131 12.27 -21.28 0.83
C LYS A 131 13.57 -20.71 1.35
N CYS A 132 13.77 -20.80 2.65
CA CYS A 132 14.97 -20.33 3.33
C CYS A 132 16.05 -21.40 3.34
N LEU A 133 17.32 -21.00 3.22
CA LEU A 133 18.48 -21.87 3.12
C LEU A 133 19.58 -21.38 4.05
N LYS A 134 20.26 -22.30 4.76
CA LYS A 134 21.42 -21.98 5.59
C LYS A 134 22.69 -21.75 4.78
N GLU A 135 22.83 -22.50 3.69
CA GLU A 135 23.97 -22.46 2.78
C GLU A 135 23.51 -22.23 1.35
N ARG A 136 24.36 -21.64 0.54
CA ARG A 136 24.07 -21.44 -0.87
C ARG A 136 24.18 -22.79 -1.59
N PRO A 137 23.12 -23.23 -2.31
CA PRO A 137 23.18 -24.48 -3.05
C PRO A 137 24.27 -24.44 -4.13
N THR A 138 24.95 -25.56 -4.31
CA THR A 138 25.92 -25.75 -5.37
C THR A 138 25.18 -26.10 -6.67
N GLY A 139 25.15 -25.16 -7.61
CA GLY A 139 24.51 -25.30 -8.91
C GLY A 139 24.33 -23.95 -9.57
N ASN A 140 24.56 -23.86 -10.88
CA ASN A 140 24.56 -22.58 -11.59
C ASN A 140 23.15 -22.11 -12.01
N ASP A 141 22.14 -22.98 -11.90
CA ASP A 141 20.81 -22.72 -12.48
C ASP A 141 19.75 -22.25 -11.47
N ILE A 142 20.11 -22.12 -10.19
CA ILE A 142 19.18 -21.70 -9.14
C ILE A 142 19.48 -20.26 -8.72
N PHE A 143 18.54 -19.36 -8.96
CA PHE A 143 18.67 -17.98 -8.49
C PHE A 143 18.36 -17.91 -6.99
N VAL A 144 19.38 -17.59 -6.21
CA VAL A 144 19.32 -17.52 -4.74
C VAL A 144 19.64 -16.11 -4.28
N TYR A 145 18.79 -15.56 -3.44
CA TYR A 145 18.98 -14.25 -2.83
C TYR A 145 19.80 -14.38 -1.55
N ASP A 146 20.80 -13.50 -1.38
CA ASP A 146 21.48 -13.29 -0.10
C ASP A 146 20.60 -12.37 0.77
N ALA A 147 20.13 -12.89 1.90
CA ALA A 147 19.20 -12.18 2.75
C ALA A 147 19.82 -10.92 3.37
N THR A 148 21.12 -10.94 3.71
CA THR A 148 21.82 -9.78 4.26
C THR A 148 21.91 -8.67 3.23
N GLN A 149 22.37 -8.99 2.02
CA GLN A 149 22.49 -8.01 0.94
C GLN A 149 21.15 -7.38 0.56
N ILE A 150 20.08 -8.19 0.44
CA ILE A 150 18.74 -7.67 0.14
C ILE A 150 18.27 -6.72 1.24
N LYS A 151 18.41 -7.11 2.51
CA LYS A 151 18.02 -6.28 3.64
C LYS A 151 18.76 -4.95 3.64
N GLU A 152 20.08 -4.96 3.53
CA GLU A 152 20.90 -3.74 3.52
C GLU A 152 20.55 -2.82 2.36
N ASN A 153 20.48 -3.34 1.15
CA ASN A 153 20.20 -2.55 -0.05
C ASN A 153 18.81 -1.88 0.01
N LEU A 154 17.78 -2.64 0.41
CA LEU A 154 16.42 -2.13 0.46
C LEU A 154 16.19 -1.21 1.67
N SER A 155 16.79 -1.52 2.83
CA SER A 155 16.76 -0.63 3.99
C SER A 155 17.40 0.72 3.68
N ASN A 156 18.57 0.71 3.02
CA ASN A 156 19.25 1.94 2.60
C ASN A 156 18.44 2.72 1.56
N LYS A 157 17.87 2.03 0.56
CA LYS A 157 17.03 2.65 -0.48
C LYS A 157 15.84 3.42 0.09
N TYR A 158 15.23 2.91 1.16
CA TYR A 158 14.01 3.46 1.75
C TYR A 158 14.21 4.14 3.10
N GLY A 159 15.45 4.22 3.60
CA GLY A 159 15.77 4.85 4.90
C GLY A 159 15.16 4.12 6.09
N ILE A 160 15.03 2.79 6.00
CA ILE A 160 14.48 1.93 7.06
C ILE A 160 15.62 1.53 7.99
N LYS A 161 15.43 1.73 9.29
CA LYS A 161 16.42 1.42 10.34
C LYS A 161 16.05 0.12 11.05
#